data_99e4c3ce66966a72e8ebb69a7b16b94f
#
_entry.id   99e4c3ce66966a72e8ebb69a7b16b94f
#
_cell.length_a   1.000
_cell.length_b   1.000
_cell.length_c   1.000
_cell.angle_alpha   90.00
_cell.angle_beta   90.00
_cell.angle_gamma   90.00
#
_symmetry.space_group_name_H-M   'P 1'
#
loop_
_entity.id
_entity.type
_entity.pdbx_description
1 polymer ?
#
loop_
_entity_poly.entity_id
_entity_poly.type
_entity_poly.pdbx_seq_one_letter_code
_entity_poly.pdbx_strand_id
1 'polypeptide(L)'
;EHHIKAAEDGTRIIPSCGYDSIPSDMGVFYAVNQMGKAVKKITVYHSGQGGVSGGTTETMFTIGPLPKEKRDPFLLNPPDSVTEHQRKNSNDGFEIKKIDHTDTYSGIGLMSFANTRVVRRSSALYEADQKSYGSNFIFRELGSYSTKRSARLASFGLILAFLIISTPLRHIVRRFLPKPGEGPDKATRENGWFRGLFKVEAEDGEVKY
;
A
#
# COMPACT_ATOMS: atom_id res chain seq x y z
N GLU A 1 13.46 -8.54 -15.82
CA GLU A 1 14.13 -8.78 -17.13
C GLU A 1 15.51 -8.12 -17.21
N HIS A 2 15.68 -6.90 -16.71
CA HIS A 2 16.91 -6.11 -16.89
C HIS A 2 17.87 -6.13 -15.69
N HIS A 3 17.57 -6.90 -14.64
CA HIS A 3 18.33 -6.89 -13.39
C HIS A 3 19.80 -7.26 -13.57
N ILE A 4 20.07 -8.35 -14.30
CA ILE A 4 21.45 -8.84 -14.51
C ILE A 4 22.27 -7.80 -15.27
N LYS A 5 21.75 -7.30 -16.40
CA LYS A 5 22.42 -6.29 -17.21
C LYS A 5 22.65 -4.99 -16.45
N ALA A 6 21.66 -4.53 -15.67
CA ALA A 6 21.80 -3.34 -14.86
C ALA A 6 22.88 -3.50 -13.77
N ALA A 7 22.99 -4.69 -13.17
CA ALA A 7 24.05 -4.99 -12.20
C ALA A 7 25.44 -5.02 -12.85
N GLU A 8 25.55 -5.57 -14.05
CA GLU A 8 26.83 -5.66 -14.81
C GLU A 8 27.35 -4.28 -15.25
N ASP A 9 26.46 -3.40 -15.72
CA ASP A 9 26.83 -2.06 -16.21
C ASP A 9 26.75 -0.94 -15.18
N GLY A 10 26.37 -1.26 -13.93
CA GLY A 10 26.23 -0.30 -12.82
C GLY A 10 24.99 0.59 -12.91
N THR A 11 24.03 0.29 -13.80
CA THR A 11 22.78 1.05 -13.92
C THR A 11 21.88 0.82 -12.72
N ARG A 12 21.39 1.90 -12.12
CA ARG A 12 20.46 1.85 -10.98
C ARG A 12 19.03 1.97 -11.48
N ILE A 13 18.24 0.89 -11.32
CA ILE A 13 16.80 0.86 -11.62
C ILE A 13 16.05 0.67 -10.31
N ILE A 14 15.35 1.71 -9.86
CA ILE A 14 14.65 1.72 -8.58
C ILE A 14 13.15 1.90 -8.85
N PRO A 15 12.34 0.83 -8.78
CA PRO A 15 10.89 0.90 -8.97
C PRO A 15 10.20 1.46 -7.72
N SER A 16 8.91 1.81 -7.85
CA SER A 16 8.03 2.26 -6.75
C SER A 16 8.51 3.51 -6.01
N CYS A 17 9.25 4.41 -6.69
CA CYS A 17 9.76 5.67 -6.13
C CYS A 17 8.78 6.84 -6.30
N GLY A 18 7.53 6.57 -6.62
CA GLY A 18 6.49 7.60 -6.74
C GLY A 18 5.76 7.87 -5.43
N TYR A 19 4.93 8.91 -5.46
CA TYR A 19 4.03 9.29 -4.36
C TYR A 19 3.14 8.13 -3.88
N ASP A 20 2.77 7.23 -4.77
CA ASP A 20 1.87 6.11 -4.44
C ASP A 20 2.44 5.18 -3.35
N SER A 21 3.75 4.96 -3.30
CA SER A 21 4.39 4.00 -2.37
C SER A 21 5.37 4.63 -1.38
N ILE A 22 6.06 5.70 -1.75
CA ILE A 22 7.07 6.35 -0.90
C ILE A 22 6.52 6.79 0.47
N PRO A 23 5.33 7.40 0.60
CA PRO A 23 4.80 7.78 1.91
C PRO A 23 4.58 6.58 2.84
N SER A 24 4.19 5.43 2.31
CA SER A 24 4.01 4.22 3.11
C SER A 24 5.36 3.61 3.50
N ASP A 25 6.27 3.45 2.55
CA ASP A 25 7.55 2.78 2.78
C ASP A 25 8.49 3.60 3.67
N MET A 26 8.71 4.87 3.32
CA MET A 26 9.55 5.77 4.13
C MET A 26 8.89 6.16 5.44
N GLY A 27 7.56 6.23 5.48
CA GLY A 27 6.82 6.44 6.73
C GLY A 27 7.00 5.28 7.71
N VAL A 28 6.98 4.03 7.23
CA VAL A 28 7.29 2.85 8.04
C VAL A 28 8.74 2.89 8.53
N PHE A 29 9.69 3.16 7.63
CA PHE A 29 11.10 3.30 8.01
C PHE A 29 11.29 4.35 9.11
N TYR A 30 10.69 5.53 8.96
CA TYR A 30 10.73 6.58 9.97
C TYR A 30 10.10 6.13 11.30
N ALA A 31 8.91 5.51 11.24
CA ALA A 31 8.17 5.07 12.43
C ALA A 31 8.93 3.99 13.23
N VAL A 32 9.59 3.04 12.54
CA VAL A 32 10.46 2.03 13.18
C VAL A 32 11.64 2.71 13.87
N ASN A 33 12.31 3.65 13.21
CA ASN A 33 13.42 4.38 13.80
C ASN A 33 12.99 5.21 15.04
N GLN A 34 11.80 5.83 15.00
CA GLN A 34 11.24 6.57 16.15
C GLN A 34 10.82 5.64 17.30
N MET A 35 10.47 4.40 17.00
CA MET A 35 10.20 3.41 18.04
C MET A 35 11.48 3.00 18.77
N GLY A 36 12.61 2.92 18.08
CA GLY A 36 13.93 2.64 18.65
C GLY A 36 14.13 1.21 19.18
N LYS A 37 13.21 0.29 18.82
CA LYS A 37 13.23 -1.12 19.22
C LYS A 37 12.47 -1.98 18.22
N ALA A 38 12.55 -3.30 18.36
CA ALA A 38 11.90 -4.26 17.46
C ALA A 38 10.38 -4.05 17.40
N VAL A 39 9.86 -3.94 16.19
CA VAL A 39 8.46 -3.68 15.89
C VAL A 39 7.78 -4.96 15.41
N LYS A 40 6.71 -5.33 16.09
CA LYS A 40 5.89 -6.48 15.74
C LYS A 40 4.97 -6.18 14.55
N LYS A 41 4.36 -4.97 14.55
CA LYS A 41 3.36 -4.63 13.55
C LYS A 41 3.23 -3.12 13.36
N ILE A 42 3.04 -2.72 12.10
CA ILE A 42 2.57 -1.37 11.77
C ILE A 42 1.28 -1.46 10.97
N THR A 43 0.29 -0.68 11.38
CA THR A 43 -0.93 -0.44 10.61
C THR A 43 -0.99 1.03 10.23
N VAL A 44 -1.03 1.31 8.94
CA VAL A 44 -1.17 2.68 8.42
C VAL A 44 -2.61 2.91 7.98
N TYR A 45 -3.13 4.09 8.33
CA TYR A 45 -4.45 4.55 7.91
C TYR A 45 -4.28 5.81 7.07
N HIS A 46 -4.54 5.68 5.77
CA HIS A 46 -4.44 6.79 4.84
C HIS A 46 -5.76 7.51 4.65
N SER A 47 -5.70 8.83 4.66
CA SER A 47 -6.78 9.72 4.25
C SER A 47 -6.22 10.79 3.31
N GLY A 48 -7.06 11.29 2.43
CA GLY A 48 -6.64 12.32 1.48
C GLY A 48 -7.81 12.89 0.69
N GLN A 49 -7.54 14.01 0.07
CA GLN A 49 -8.40 14.65 -0.90
C GLN A 49 -7.58 15.01 -2.12
N GLY A 50 -8.08 14.64 -3.29
CA GLY A 50 -7.38 14.85 -4.56
C GLY A 50 -8.10 14.11 -5.67
N GLY A 51 -7.44 13.95 -6.80
CA GLY A 51 -7.96 13.23 -7.96
C GLY A 51 -7.00 12.14 -8.42
N VAL A 52 -7.53 11.24 -9.21
CA VAL A 52 -6.77 10.13 -9.81
C VAL A 52 -6.22 10.57 -11.17
N SER A 53 -4.95 10.30 -11.42
CA SER A 53 -4.32 10.56 -12.73
C SER A 53 -4.61 9.44 -13.74
N GLY A 54 -4.50 9.75 -15.02
CA GLY A 54 -4.59 8.75 -16.09
C GLY A 54 -3.55 7.65 -15.98
N GLY A 55 -2.36 7.94 -15.43
CA GLY A 55 -1.34 6.93 -15.14
C GLY A 55 -1.79 5.93 -14.09
N THR A 56 -2.38 6.40 -13.00
CA THR A 56 -2.97 5.52 -11.95
C THR A 56 -4.10 4.68 -12.52
N THR A 57 -4.98 5.29 -13.34
CA THR A 57 -6.06 4.59 -14.04
C THR A 57 -5.49 3.47 -14.92
N GLU A 58 -4.50 3.76 -15.76
CA GLU A 58 -3.87 2.76 -16.63
C GLU A 58 -3.24 1.61 -15.85
N THR A 59 -2.59 1.92 -14.74
CA THR A 59 -2.01 0.91 -13.83
C THR A 59 -3.08 -0.02 -13.28
N MET A 60 -4.23 0.51 -12.83
CA MET A 60 -5.36 -0.31 -12.35
C MET A 60 -5.88 -1.27 -13.42
N PHE A 61 -5.99 -0.81 -14.68
CA PHE A 61 -6.43 -1.64 -15.79
C PHE A 61 -5.41 -2.72 -16.17
N THR A 62 -4.14 -2.49 -15.93
CA THR A 62 -3.06 -3.44 -16.18
C THR A 62 -2.99 -4.50 -15.08
N ILE A 63 -3.16 -4.10 -13.81
CA ILE A 63 -3.05 -4.99 -12.64
C ILE A 63 -4.33 -5.82 -12.44
N GLY A 64 -5.51 -5.26 -12.76
CA GLY A 64 -6.81 -5.91 -12.50
C GLY A 64 -6.93 -7.36 -12.96
N PRO A 65 -6.49 -7.73 -14.17
CA PRO A 65 -6.58 -9.09 -14.68
C PRO A 65 -5.41 -10.01 -14.32
N LEU A 66 -4.56 -9.66 -13.34
CA LEU A 66 -3.39 -10.49 -13.00
C LEU A 66 -3.80 -11.91 -12.58
N PRO A 67 -3.06 -12.94 -13.04
CA PRO A 67 -3.23 -14.32 -12.60
C PRO A 67 -3.04 -14.46 -11.08
N LYS A 68 -3.62 -15.53 -10.51
CA LYS A 68 -3.59 -15.76 -9.05
C LYS A 68 -2.17 -15.80 -8.48
N GLU A 69 -1.22 -16.35 -9.23
CA GLU A 69 0.19 -16.49 -8.85
C GLU A 69 0.87 -15.13 -8.65
N LYS A 70 0.44 -14.12 -9.41
CA LYS A 70 0.91 -12.73 -9.29
C LYS A 70 0.17 -11.91 -8.22
N ARG A 71 -0.73 -12.54 -7.46
CA ARG A 71 -1.45 -11.91 -6.35
C ARG A 71 -0.85 -12.23 -4.98
N ASP A 72 0.27 -12.96 -4.92
CA ASP A 72 0.94 -13.28 -3.66
C ASP A 72 1.21 -11.99 -2.86
N PRO A 73 0.80 -11.93 -1.58
CA PRO A 73 1.10 -10.82 -0.68
C PRO A 73 2.60 -10.52 -0.52
N PHE A 74 3.46 -11.44 -0.88
CA PHE A 74 4.91 -11.35 -0.79
C PHE A 74 5.61 -11.44 -2.15
N LEU A 75 4.89 -11.18 -3.24
CA LEU A 75 5.38 -11.30 -4.62
C LEU A 75 6.74 -10.62 -4.87
N LEU A 76 7.01 -9.51 -4.18
CA LEU A 76 8.22 -8.72 -4.37
C LEU A 76 9.36 -9.11 -3.41
N ASN A 77 9.10 -9.96 -2.44
CA ASN A 77 10.10 -10.35 -1.46
C ASN A 77 11.21 -11.20 -2.09
N PRO A 78 12.45 -11.11 -1.58
CA PRO A 78 13.51 -12.06 -1.94
C PRO A 78 13.07 -13.51 -1.66
N PRO A 79 13.58 -14.49 -2.42
CA PRO A 79 13.34 -15.89 -2.10
C PRO A 79 13.72 -16.21 -0.64
N ASP A 80 12.95 -17.08 0.00
CA ASP A 80 13.17 -17.60 1.37
C ASP A 80 13.20 -16.54 2.50
N SER A 81 12.84 -15.27 2.20
CA SER A 81 12.82 -14.18 3.17
C SER A 81 11.51 -14.05 3.97
N VAL A 82 10.55 -14.93 3.77
CA VAL A 82 9.22 -14.85 4.36
C VAL A 82 8.99 -15.97 5.36
N THR A 83 8.77 -15.62 6.63
CA THR A 83 8.50 -16.61 7.67
C THR A 83 7.06 -17.16 7.57
N GLU A 84 6.82 -18.36 8.13
CA GLU A 84 5.48 -18.95 8.21
C GLU A 84 4.52 -18.04 9.00
N HIS A 85 5.03 -17.40 10.07
CA HIS A 85 4.26 -16.43 10.87
C HIS A 85 3.79 -15.25 10.02
N GLN A 86 4.67 -14.67 9.20
CA GLN A 86 4.35 -13.57 8.30
C GLN A 86 3.29 -14.00 7.27
N ARG A 87 3.43 -15.17 6.64
CA ARG A 87 2.44 -15.68 5.69
C ARG A 87 1.06 -15.84 6.30
N LYS A 88 0.99 -16.37 7.52
CA LYS A 88 -0.28 -16.58 8.22
C LYS A 88 -0.96 -15.29 8.66
N ASN A 89 -0.18 -14.26 9.03
CA ASN A 89 -0.71 -13.06 9.69
C ASN A 89 -0.71 -11.80 8.81
N SER A 90 -0.07 -11.82 7.63
CA SER A 90 0.00 -10.68 6.70
C SER A 90 -1.02 -10.81 5.58
N ASN A 91 -2.30 -10.90 5.90
CA ASN A 91 -3.34 -10.83 4.90
C ASN A 91 -3.61 -9.37 4.49
N ASP A 92 -4.03 -9.17 3.25
CA ASP A 92 -4.45 -7.87 2.72
C ASP A 92 -5.94 -7.59 2.98
N GLY A 93 -6.53 -8.30 3.93
CA GLY A 93 -7.92 -8.12 4.35
C GLY A 93 -8.14 -6.77 5.02
N PHE A 94 -9.35 -6.28 4.93
CA PHE A 94 -9.76 -5.04 5.59
C PHE A 94 -10.82 -5.31 6.66
N GLU A 95 -10.91 -4.38 7.59
CA GLU A 95 -11.86 -4.39 8.68
C GLU A 95 -12.46 -3.00 8.83
N ILE A 96 -13.78 -2.91 8.97
CA ILE A 96 -14.46 -1.63 9.19
C ILE A 96 -14.72 -1.44 10.67
N LYS A 97 -13.80 -0.72 11.32
CA LYS A 97 -13.88 -0.39 12.74
C LYS A 97 -13.50 1.08 12.99
N LYS A 98 -13.85 1.61 14.16
CA LYS A 98 -13.34 2.92 14.59
C LYS A 98 -11.82 2.82 14.79
N ILE A 99 -11.08 3.79 14.29
CA ILE A 99 -9.63 3.87 14.46
C ILE A 99 -9.35 4.50 15.83
N ASP A 100 -8.51 3.83 16.62
CA ASP A 100 -8.16 4.27 17.96
C ASP A 100 -7.64 5.72 17.95
N HIS A 101 -7.98 6.49 18.95
CA HIS A 101 -7.61 7.91 19.12
C HIS A 101 -8.06 8.83 17.99
N THR A 102 -9.04 8.43 17.20
CA THR A 102 -9.62 9.27 16.13
C THR A 102 -11.15 9.16 16.10
N ASP A 103 -11.80 10.05 15.34
CA ASP A 103 -13.22 9.96 15.01
C ASP A 103 -13.48 9.37 13.63
N THR A 104 -12.51 8.63 13.09
CA THR A 104 -12.56 8.04 11.75
C THR A 104 -12.70 6.51 11.80
N TYR A 105 -13.02 5.92 10.65
CA TYR A 105 -13.25 4.49 10.49
C TYR A 105 -12.33 3.91 9.43
N SER A 106 -11.78 2.73 9.69
CA SER A 106 -10.98 1.99 8.73
C SER A 106 -11.84 1.40 7.61
N GLY A 107 -11.23 1.21 6.45
CA GLY A 107 -11.81 0.54 5.29
C GLY A 107 -10.70 0.18 4.29
N ILE A 108 -11.06 -0.23 3.08
CA ILE A 108 -10.06 -0.52 2.04
C ILE A 108 -9.31 0.76 1.67
N GLY A 109 -7.97 0.71 1.65
CA GLY A 109 -7.13 1.75 1.08
C GLY A 109 -6.90 1.51 -0.41
N LEU A 110 -6.95 2.57 -1.22
CA LEU A 110 -6.82 2.49 -2.67
C LEU A 110 -5.50 1.82 -3.10
N MET A 111 -4.40 2.16 -2.43
CA MET A 111 -3.06 1.68 -2.76
C MET A 111 -2.57 0.52 -1.88
N SER A 112 -3.38 0.07 -0.92
CA SER A 112 -2.99 -0.97 0.06
C SER A 112 -2.43 -2.23 -0.60
N PHE A 113 -3.02 -2.64 -1.73
CA PHE A 113 -2.57 -3.81 -2.48
C PHE A 113 -1.14 -3.67 -3.01
N ALA A 114 -0.73 -2.50 -3.49
CA ALA A 114 0.62 -2.26 -3.99
C ALA A 114 1.60 -2.00 -2.84
N ASN A 115 1.23 -1.11 -1.92
CA ASN A 115 2.12 -0.63 -0.87
C ASN A 115 2.51 -1.72 0.15
N THR A 116 1.58 -2.64 0.47
CA THR A 116 1.91 -3.76 1.36
C THR A 116 3.05 -4.61 0.81
N ARG A 117 3.13 -4.80 -0.49
CA ARG A 117 4.22 -5.56 -1.14
C ARG A 117 5.54 -4.82 -1.11
N VAL A 118 5.52 -3.51 -1.35
CA VAL A 118 6.71 -2.65 -1.30
C VAL A 118 7.31 -2.65 0.10
N VAL A 119 6.51 -2.35 1.12
CA VAL A 119 6.97 -2.30 2.52
C VAL A 119 7.47 -3.65 3.03
N ARG A 120 6.78 -4.75 2.67
CA ARG A 120 7.23 -6.11 3.04
C ARG A 120 8.57 -6.46 2.40
N ARG A 121 8.78 -6.05 1.15
CA ARG A 121 10.08 -6.18 0.49
C ARG A 121 11.16 -5.37 1.19
N SER A 122 10.90 -4.10 1.48
CA SER A 122 11.85 -3.22 2.18
C SER A 122 12.24 -3.81 3.54
N SER A 123 11.26 -4.29 4.32
CA SER A 123 11.52 -4.98 5.59
C SER A 123 12.45 -6.18 5.42
N ALA A 124 12.21 -7.02 4.42
CA ALA A 124 13.06 -8.20 4.17
C ALA A 124 14.49 -7.83 3.75
N LEU A 125 14.65 -6.76 2.97
CA LEU A 125 15.97 -6.26 2.57
C LEU A 125 16.74 -5.66 3.76
N TYR A 126 16.06 -4.90 4.63
CA TYR A 126 16.67 -4.38 5.86
C TYR A 126 17.04 -5.49 6.85
N GLU A 127 16.28 -6.58 6.90
CA GLU A 127 16.61 -7.74 7.72
C GLU A 127 17.91 -8.41 7.22
N ALA A 128 18.06 -8.56 5.90
CA ALA A 128 19.31 -9.06 5.29
C ALA A 128 20.52 -8.18 5.60
N ASP A 129 20.32 -6.87 5.72
CA ASP A 129 21.37 -5.88 6.09
C ASP A 129 21.56 -5.74 7.62
N GLN A 130 20.99 -6.63 8.43
CA GLN A 130 21.04 -6.58 9.90
C GLN A 130 20.41 -5.30 10.52
N LYS A 131 19.48 -4.67 9.81
CA LYS A 131 18.71 -3.50 10.21
C LYS A 131 17.22 -3.84 10.35
N SER A 132 16.92 -5.03 10.86
CA SER A 132 15.57 -5.58 10.92
C SER A 132 14.57 -4.64 11.61
N TYR A 133 13.38 -4.55 11.05
CA TYR A 133 12.26 -3.90 11.72
C TYR A 133 11.77 -4.70 12.94
N GLY A 134 11.89 -6.03 12.89
CA GLY A 134 11.50 -7.01 13.89
C GLY A 134 11.41 -8.39 13.26
N SER A 135 11.63 -9.46 14.04
CA SER A 135 11.81 -10.83 13.55
C SER A 135 10.61 -11.41 12.77
N ASN A 136 9.41 -10.91 13.05
CA ASN A 136 8.15 -11.31 12.40
C ASN A 136 7.31 -10.09 12.05
N PHE A 137 7.95 -9.05 11.55
CA PHE A 137 7.30 -7.78 11.23
C PHE A 137 6.10 -7.94 10.29
N ILE A 138 4.98 -7.35 10.67
CA ILE A 138 3.73 -7.36 9.92
C ILE A 138 3.37 -5.94 9.51
N PHE A 139 3.04 -5.75 8.24
CA PHE A 139 2.55 -4.48 7.73
C PHE A 139 1.14 -4.60 7.17
N ARG A 140 0.29 -3.63 7.54
CA ARG A 140 -1.07 -3.45 7.01
C ARG A 140 -1.29 -2.00 6.60
N GLU A 141 -2.00 -1.81 5.51
CA GLU A 141 -2.42 -0.49 5.04
C GLU A 141 -3.92 -0.47 4.81
N LEU A 142 -4.58 0.56 5.33
CA LEU A 142 -6.02 0.75 5.28
C LEU A 142 -6.35 2.20 4.90
N GLY A 143 -7.56 2.42 4.39
CA GLY A 143 -8.12 3.75 4.24
C GLY A 143 -8.74 4.23 5.57
N SER A 144 -8.72 5.55 5.79
CA SER A 144 -9.39 6.24 6.89
C SER A 144 -10.53 7.10 6.34
N TYR A 145 -11.72 6.92 6.90
CA TYR A 145 -12.96 7.54 6.44
C TYR A 145 -13.69 8.23 7.58
N SER A 146 -14.36 9.35 7.30
CA SER A 146 -15.02 10.17 8.31
C SER A 146 -16.19 9.47 9.03
N THR A 147 -16.84 8.51 8.38
CA THR A 147 -17.97 7.78 8.96
C THR A 147 -17.91 6.28 8.62
N LYS A 148 -18.57 5.46 9.44
CA LYS A 148 -18.73 4.02 9.17
C LYS A 148 -19.48 3.77 7.85
N ARG A 149 -20.41 4.64 7.48
CA ARG A 149 -21.13 4.54 6.20
C ARG A 149 -20.23 4.83 5.02
N SER A 150 -19.43 5.91 5.09
CA SER A 150 -18.46 6.23 4.02
C SER A 150 -17.39 5.14 3.87
N ALA A 151 -16.90 4.56 4.98
CA ALA A 151 -15.97 3.43 4.93
C ALA A 151 -16.57 2.22 4.20
N ARG A 152 -17.84 1.88 4.48
CA ARG A 152 -18.55 0.78 3.80
C ARG A 152 -18.76 1.05 2.32
N LEU A 153 -19.27 2.25 1.98
CA LEU A 153 -19.54 2.62 0.58
C LEU A 153 -18.27 2.66 -0.24
N ALA A 154 -17.20 3.27 0.28
CA ALA A 154 -15.91 3.33 -0.41
C ALA A 154 -15.30 1.92 -0.59
N SER A 155 -15.32 1.09 0.46
CA SER A 155 -14.80 -0.29 0.36
C SER A 155 -15.61 -1.13 -0.64
N PHE A 156 -16.93 -1.04 -0.61
CA PHE A 156 -17.79 -1.72 -1.59
C PHE A 156 -17.55 -1.21 -3.01
N GLY A 157 -17.45 0.11 -3.17
CA GLY A 157 -17.16 0.75 -4.47
C GLY A 157 -15.82 0.30 -5.05
N LEU A 158 -14.76 0.19 -4.23
CA LEU A 158 -13.46 -0.30 -4.67
C LEU A 158 -13.51 -1.78 -5.07
N ILE A 159 -14.21 -2.62 -4.31
CA ILE A 159 -14.41 -4.03 -4.67
C ILE A 159 -15.15 -4.13 -6.01
N LEU A 160 -16.25 -3.39 -6.16
CA LEU A 160 -17.04 -3.39 -7.38
C LEU A 160 -16.23 -2.89 -8.58
N ALA A 161 -15.46 -1.80 -8.41
CA ALA A 161 -14.58 -1.28 -9.45
C ALA A 161 -13.54 -2.32 -9.88
N PHE A 162 -12.92 -3.01 -8.92
CA PHE A 162 -11.97 -4.09 -9.21
C PHE A 162 -12.61 -5.27 -9.95
N LEU A 163 -13.83 -5.66 -9.56
CA LEU A 163 -14.59 -6.70 -10.26
C LEU A 163 -14.90 -6.28 -11.70
N ILE A 164 -15.36 -5.05 -11.93
CA ILE A 164 -15.66 -4.52 -13.26
C ILE A 164 -14.40 -4.49 -14.14
N ILE A 165 -13.28 -3.98 -13.60
CA ILE A 165 -12.00 -3.93 -14.32
C ILE A 165 -11.49 -5.33 -14.69
N SER A 166 -11.84 -6.35 -13.91
CA SER A 166 -11.50 -7.75 -14.20
C SER A 166 -12.39 -8.42 -15.25
N THR A 167 -13.39 -7.73 -15.78
CA THR A 167 -14.33 -8.21 -16.82
C THR A 167 -14.18 -7.44 -18.14
N PRO A 168 -14.81 -7.89 -19.24
CA PRO A 168 -14.86 -7.11 -20.48
C PRO A 168 -15.50 -5.72 -20.36
N LEU A 169 -16.32 -5.49 -19.32
CA LEU A 169 -16.91 -4.18 -19.04
C LEU A 169 -15.86 -3.08 -18.82
N ARG A 170 -14.62 -3.45 -18.48
CA ARG A 170 -13.48 -2.51 -18.37
C ARG A 170 -13.33 -1.62 -19.60
N HIS A 171 -13.58 -2.12 -20.81
CA HIS A 171 -13.46 -1.34 -22.05
C HIS A 171 -14.50 -0.23 -22.15
N ILE A 172 -15.66 -0.39 -21.53
CA ILE A 172 -16.70 0.64 -21.46
C ILE A 172 -16.31 1.69 -20.40
N VAL A 173 -15.98 1.23 -19.19
CA VAL A 173 -15.64 2.11 -18.05
C VAL A 173 -14.41 2.97 -18.36
N ARG A 174 -13.40 2.42 -19.06
CA ARG A 174 -12.19 3.15 -19.45
C ARG A 174 -12.47 4.42 -20.26
N ARG A 175 -13.59 4.50 -20.98
CA ARG A 175 -13.95 5.70 -21.77
C ARG A 175 -14.33 6.90 -20.92
N PHE A 176 -14.71 6.67 -19.65
CA PHE A 176 -15.15 7.70 -18.71
C PHE A 176 -14.07 8.08 -17.68
N LEU A 177 -12.91 7.47 -17.74
CA LEU A 177 -11.81 7.70 -16.80
C LEU A 177 -10.68 8.52 -17.47
N PRO A 178 -9.87 9.24 -16.67
CA PRO A 178 -8.73 10.00 -17.20
C PRO A 178 -7.82 9.13 -18.04
N LYS A 179 -7.40 9.66 -19.20
CA LYS A 179 -6.46 9.01 -20.12
C LYS A 179 -5.01 9.26 -19.68
N PRO A 180 -4.03 8.46 -20.17
CA PRO A 180 -2.62 8.76 -19.98
C PRO A 180 -2.30 10.21 -20.39
N GLY A 181 -1.61 10.95 -19.51
CA GLY A 181 -1.34 12.37 -19.67
C GLY A 181 -2.39 13.31 -19.08
N GLU A 182 -3.59 12.82 -18.78
CA GLU A 182 -4.63 13.59 -18.09
C GLU A 182 -4.51 13.39 -16.56
N GLY A 183 -5.02 14.36 -15.81
CA GLY A 183 -5.02 14.31 -14.34
C GLY A 183 -5.93 15.36 -13.73
N PRO A 184 -5.93 15.49 -12.41
CA PRO A 184 -6.70 16.51 -11.72
C PRO A 184 -6.34 17.91 -12.20
N ASP A 185 -7.33 18.80 -12.24
CA ASP A 185 -7.11 20.21 -12.57
C ASP A 185 -6.21 20.91 -11.53
N LYS A 186 -5.79 22.13 -11.85
CA LYS A 186 -4.88 22.90 -10.98
C LYS A 186 -5.46 23.12 -9.59
N ALA A 187 -6.73 23.47 -9.49
CA ALA A 187 -7.40 23.73 -8.21
C ALA A 187 -7.46 22.47 -7.34
N THR A 188 -7.78 21.32 -7.91
CA THR A 188 -7.80 20.03 -7.21
C THR A 188 -6.40 19.65 -6.72
N ARG A 189 -5.35 19.92 -7.50
CA ARG A 189 -3.96 19.64 -7.08
C ARG A 189 -3.48 20.56 -5.97
N GLU A 190 -3.80 21.85 -6.03
CA GLU A 190 -3.37 22.85 -5.05
C GLU A 190 -4.11 22.71 -3.70
N ASN A 191 -5.38 22.30 -3.73
CA ASN A 191 -6.19 22.07 -2.52
C ASN A 191 -6.16 20.61 -2.05
N GLY A 192 -5.43 19.74 -2.74
CA GLY A 192 -5.25 18.35 -2.38
C GLY A 192 -4.41 18.23 -1.09
N TRP A 193 -4.72 17.22 -0.29
CA TRP A 193 -3.94 16.88 0.89
C TRP A 193 -3.90 15.37 1.09
N PHE A 194 -2.89 14.91 1.80
CA PHE A 194 -2.69 13.52 2.16
C PHE A 194 -2.22 13.42 3.62
N ARG A 195 -2.69 12.40 4.34
CA ARG A 195 -2.30 12.11 5.71
C ARG A 195 -2.20 10.61 5.91
N GLY A 196 -1.12 10.15 6.54
CA GLY A 196 -0.96 8.80 7.05
C GLY A 196 -0.89 8.81 8.57
N LEU A 197 -1.72 8.02 9.24
CA LEU A 197 -1.62 7.72 10.67
C LEU A 197 -1.00 6.34 10.83
N PHE A 198 0.14 6.27 11.51
CA PHE A 198 0.91 5.06 11.73
C PHE A 198 0.69 4.55 13.15
N LYS A 199 -0.02 3.44 13.31
CA LYS A 199 -0.09 2.70 14.57
C LYS A 199 1.07 1.70 14.60
N VAL A 200 2.01 1.92 15.50
CA VAL A 200 3.23 1.10 15.66
C VAL A 200 3.10 0.28 16.93
N GLU A 201 3.19 -1.03 16.79
CA GLU A 201 3.09 -2.00 17.88
C GLU A 201 4.46 -2.68 18.03
N ALA A 202 5.18 -2.43 19.12
CA ALA A 202 6.46 -3.08 19.41
C ALA A 202 6.28 -4.53 19.89
N GLU A 203 7.37 -5.31 19.86
CA GLU A 203 7.34 -6.71 20.34
C GLU A 203 7.08 -6.81 21.86
N ASP A 204 7.47 -5.82 22.64
CA ASP A 204 7.21 -5.74 24.09
C ASP A 204 5.81 -5.21 24.46
N GLY A 205 4.99 -4.89 23.47
CA GLY A 205 3.61 -4.44 23.66
C GLY A 205 3.42 -2.92 23.72
N GLU A 206 4.50 -2.11 23.66
CA GLU A 206 4.35 -0.65 23.54
C GLU A 206 3.67 -0.28 22.22
N VAL A 207 2.76 0.70 22.27
CA VAL A 207 2.04 1.21 21.09
C VAL A 207 2.23 2.71 20.98
N LYS A 208 2.63 3.18 19.78
CA LYS A 208 2.72 4.62 19.42
C LYS A 208 1.87 4.93 18.19
N TYR A 209 1.50 6.21 18.03
CA TYR A 209 0.73 6.72 16.90
C TYR A 209 1.43 7.92 16.26
#